data_cad33a7a8b120d4a6e7e3c0f3cc9f0cf
#
_entry.id   cad33a7a8b120d4a6e7e3c0f3cc9f0cf
#
_cell.length_a   1.000
_cell.length_b   1.000
_cell.length_c   1.000
_cell.angle_alpha   90.00
_cell.angle_beta   90.00
_cell.angle_gamma   90.00
#
_symmetry.space_group_name_H-M   'P 1'
#
loop_
_entity.id
_entity.type
_entity.pdbx_description
1 polymer ?
#
loop_
_entity_poly.entity_id
_entity_poly.type
_entity_poly.pdbx_seq_one_letter_code
_entity_poly.pdbx_strand_id
1 'polypeptide(L)'
;MDIGGSSIKYALFDENRNKLDSGKIKTPAPTSMDENCEYTVKDLYDAMDTIIPSNIDGIALSMPGVIDSENGIALTGGALTYIQEEPVEKVLSERYGVPVWIGNDAKCAGSAEVGYGALKDVQDSVAIILGTGIGGCLIKDKKVHNGRRFSAGEVSCLYTNNAYPADYHGLWAFTSGIAGLLGLVQKYLETDEKYSGEQIFEMANSGNEKVLAALDEFCFYIALQLYNIQAIFDLEKFAIGGGISAQPLLIKKINEQYKKLFIPVFPLRPVDVVACEFRNDANLIGAYYQLQTKMVSVC
;
A
#
# COMPACT_ATOMS: atom_id res chain seq x y z
N MET A 1 1.38 -7.83 12.68
CA MET A 1 1.25 -8.83 11.59
C MET A 1 0.74 -8.13 10.34
N ASP A 2 1.05 -8.68 9.17
CA ASP A 2 0.58 -8.20 7.86
C ASP A 2 -0.13 -9.37 7.16
N ILE A 3 -1.45 -9.29 7.10
CA ILE A 3 -2.32 -10.34 6.57
C ILE A 3 -2.53 -10.08 5.08
N GLY A 4 -1.82 -10.83 4.25
CA GLY A 4 -2.01 -10.81 2.80
C GLY A 4 -2.86 -11.98 2.30
N GLY A 5 -3.32 -11.92 1.06
CA GLY A 5 -4.13 -13.01 0.47
C GLY A 5 -3.40 -14.36 0.36
N SER A 6 -2.08 -14.40 0.34
CA SER A 6 -1.31 -15.65 0.22
C SER A 6 -0.48 -16.00 1.46
N SER A 7 -0.10 -15.03 2.26
CA SER A 7 0.71 -15.25 3.46
C SER A 7 0.44 -14.19 4.51
N ILE A 8 0.51 -14.61 5.78
CA ILE A 8 0.57 -13.75 6.96
C ILE A 8 2.04 -13.58 7.30
N LYS A 9 2.55 -12.37 7.18
CA LYS A 9 3.87 -12.02 7.69
C LYS A 9 3.73 -11.53 9.13
N TYR A 10 4.73 -11.80 9.96
CA TYR A 10 4.75 -11.30 11.32
C TYR A 10 6.15 -10.82 11.72
N ALA A 11 6.18 -9.91 12.67
CA ALA A 11 7.39 -9.52 13.37
C ALA A 11 7.06 -9.18 14.83
N LEU A 12 7.97 -9.51 15.72
CA LEU A 12 7.98 -9.08 17.12
C LEU A 12 8.94 -7.90 17.23
N PHE A 13 8.44 -6.78 17.74
CA PHE A 13 9.22 -5.58 17.98
C PHE A 13 9.30 -5.29 19.48
N ASP A 14 10.45 -4.78 19.92
CA ASP A 14 10.57 -4.16 21.25
C ASP A 14 10.08 -2.70 21.23
N GLU A 15 10.09 -2.05 22.39
CA GLU A 15 9.71 -0.64 22.55
C GLU A 15 10.55 0.34 21.70
N ASN A 16 11.77 -0.03 21.36
CA ASN A 16 12.69 0.74 20.54
C ASN A 16 12.58 0.38 19.04
N ARG A 17 11.60 -0.43 18.66
CA ARG A 17 11.36 -0.89 17.30
C ARG A 17 12.46 -1.84 16.76
N ASN A 18 13.26 -2.45 17.65
CA ASN A 18 14.13 -3.51 17.20
C ASN A 18 13.31 -4.76 16.89
N LYS A 19 13.56 -5.34 15.72
CA LYS A 19 12.91 -6.58 15.30
C LYS A 19 13.57 -7.75 16.02
N LEU A 20 12.86 -8.36 16.97
CA LEU A 20 13.34 -9.47 17.80
C LEU A 20 13.14 -10.82 17.13
N ASP A 21 12.02 -10.98 16.41
CA ASP A 21 11.67 -12.17 15.64
C ASP A 21 10.81 -11.79 14.44
N SER A 22 10.80 -12.63 13.42
CA SER A 22 9.93 -12.45 12.25
C SER A 22 9.80 -13.72 11.43
N GLY A 23 8.70 -13.84 10.71
CA GLY A 23 8.46 -14.97 9.85
C GLY A 23 7.23 -14.77 8.96
N LYS A 24 6.85 -15.85 8.33
CA LYS A 24 5.61 -15.90 7.53
C LYS A 24 4.99 -17.29 7.58
N ILE A 25 3.67 -17.33 7.56
CA ILE A 25 2.87 -18.54 7.40
C ILE A 25 1.92 -18.37 6.21
N LYS A 26 1.33 -19.46 5.75
CA LYS A 26 0.32 -19.42 4.68
C LYS A 26 -0.97 -18.81 5.24
N THR A 27 -1.59 -17.90 4.48
CA THR A 27 -2.94 -17.40 4.81
C THR A 27 -3.97 -18.49 4.53
N PRO A 28 -4.93 -18.74 5.44
CA PRO A 28 -6.13 -19.52 5.12
C PRO A 28 -7.00 -18.70 4.15
N ALA A 29 -6.78 -18.88 2.86
CA ALA A 29 -7.48 -18.14 1.82
C ALA A 29 -7.73 -19.04 0.62
N PRO A 30 -8.85 -18.83 -0.11
CA PRO A 30 -9.12 -19.58 -1.33
C PRO A 30 -8.05 -19.28 -2.37
N THR A 31 -7.73 -20.27 -3.19
CA THR A 31 -6.76 -20.15 -4.30
C THR A 31 -7.33 -19.41 -5.51
N SER A 32 -8.63 -19.23 -5.57
CA SER A 32 -9.38 -18.49 -6.59
C SER A 32 -10.51 -17.69 -5.92
N MET A 33 -11.04 -16.68 -6.61
CA MET A 33 -12.22 -15.92 -6.15
C MET A 33 -13.54 -16.70 -6.34
N ASP A 34 -13.52 -18.01 -6.20
CA ASP A 34 -14.72 -18.84 -6.29
C ASP A 34 -15.64 -18.60 -5.09
N GLU A 35 -16.96 -18.62 -5.36
CA GLU A 35 -18.01 -18.36 -4.39
C GLU A 35 -18.08 -19.38 -3.23
N ASN A 36 -17.39 -20.52 -3.36
CA ASN A 36 -17.30 -21.57 -2.34
C ASN A 36 -15.99 -21.51 -1.56
N CYS A 37 -15.80 -20.42 -0.77
CA CYS A 37 -14.67 -20.35 0.13
C CYS A 37 -14.87 -21.34 1.29
N GLU A 38 -14.00 -22.36 1.41
CA GLU A 38 -14.03 -23.34 2.50
C GLU A 38 -13.50 -22.76 3.83
N TYR A 39 -12.82 -21.60 3.79
CA TYR A 39 -12.22 -20.96 4.95
C TYR A 39 -13.20 -20.01 5.64
N THR A 40 -13.00 -19.87 6.95
CA THR A 40 -13.77 -19.00 7.84
C THR A 40 -12.83 -18.05 8.59
N VAL A 41 -13.39 -17.05 9.24
CA VAL A 41 -12.62 -16.16 10.15
C VAL A 41 -11.95 -16.94 11.27
N LYS A 42 -12.57 -18.05 11.73
CA LYS A 42 -11.96 -18.93 12.75
C LYS A 42 -10.65 -19.52 12.26
N ASP A 43 -10.56 -19.97 11.01
CA ASP A 43 -9.32 -20.52 10.45
C ASP A 43 -8.20 -19.48 10.43
N LEU A 44 -8.54 -18.21 10.17
CA LEU A 44 -7.59 -17.10 10.25
C LEU A 44 -7.07 -16.92 11.68
N TYR A 45 -7.96 -16.89 12.67
CA TYR A 45 -7.56 -16.76 14.07
C TYR A 45 -6.75 -17.95 14.57
N ASP A 46 -7.12 -19.17 14.19
CA ASP A 46 -6.37 -20.37 14.53
C ASP A 46 -4.96 -20.36 13.91
N ALA A 47 -4.82 -19.85 12.70
CA ALA A 47 -3.49 -19.66 12.09
C ALA A 47 -2.66 -18.62 12.85
N MET A 48 -3.28 -17.51 13.28
CA MET A 48 -2.61 -16.47 14.08
C MET A 48 -2.14 -17.00 15.45
N ASP A 49 -2.89 -17.89 16.10
CA ASP A 49 -2.49 -18.50 17.37
C ASP A 49 -1.16 -19.24 17.29
N THR A 50 -0.80 -19.75 16.11
CA THR A 50 0.46 -20.49 15.93
C THR A 50 1.70 -19.60 15.97
N ILE A 51 1.53 -18.28 15.83
CA ILE A 51 2.64 -17.31 15.69
C ILE A 51 2.63 -16.19 16.72
N ILE A 52 1.56 -16.05 17.50
CA ILE A 52 1.46 -15.03 18.56
C ILE A 52 2.05 -15.60 19.87
N PRO A 53 3.14 -15.01 20.40
CA PRO A 53 3.70 -15.45 21.69
C PRO A 53 2.77 -15.07 22.86
N SER A 54 2.92 -15.77 23.98
CA SER A 54 2.10 -15.52 25.18
C SER A 54 2.49 -14.27 25.98
N ASN A 55 3.69 -13.71 25.73
CA ASN A 55 4.25 -12.59 26.49
C ASN A 55 4.42 -11.36 25.59
N ILE A 56 3.30 -10.77 25.17
CA ILE A 56 3.26 -9.57 24.34
C ILE A 56 2.45 -8.48 25.03
N ASP A 57 2.77 -7.22 24.73
CA ASP A 57 2.10 -6.04 25.28
C ASP A 57 1.00 -5.50 24.36
N GLY A 58 0.92 -6.00 23.12
CA GLY A 58 -0.10 -5.58 22.16
C GLY A 58 0.02 -6.26 20.79
N ILE A 59 -1.04 -6.16 20.01
CA ILE A 59 -1.14 -6.76 18.67
C ILE A 59 -1.50 -5.65 17.66
N ALA A 60 -0.72 -5.52 16.61
CA ALA A 60 -1.00 -4.63 15.49
C ALA A 60 -1.18 -5.42 14.21
N LEU A 61 -2.27 -5.15 13.46
CA LEU A 61 -2.63 -5.84 12.24
C LEU A 61 -2.71 -4.89 11.06
N SER A 62 -2.01 -5.22 9.99
CA SER A 62 -2.26 -4.74 8.63
C SER A 62 -3.13 -5.77 7.92
N MET A 63 -4.22 -5.35 7.29
CA MET A 63 -5.20 -6.22 6.65
C MET A 63 -5.65 -5.65 5.29
N PRO A 64 -5.97 -6.50 4.32
CA PRO A 64 -6.59 -6.04 3.08
C PRO A 64 -8.07 -5.64 3.31
N GLY A 65 -8.62 -4.83 2.41
CA GLY A 65 -10.02 -4.43 2.45
C GLY A 65 -10.29 -3.10 3.14
N VAL A 66 -11.55 -2.83 3.43
CA VAL A 66 -12.00 -1.61 4.10
C VAL A 66 -12.01 -1.84 5.59
N ILE A 67 -11.17 -1.11 6.31
CA ILE A 67 -10.96 -1.30 7.75
C ILE A 67 -11.38 -0.03 8.50
N ASP A 68 -12.36 -0.18 9.39
CA ASP A 68 -12.69 0.80 10.42
C ASP A 68 -11.67 0.67 11.56
N SER A 69 -10.58 1.39 11.43
CA SER A 69 -9.50 1.38 12.43
C SER A 69 -9.84 2.15 13.72
N GLU A 70 -10.94 2.92 13.73
CA GLU A 70 -11.42 3.63 14.92
C GLU A 70 -12.18 2.69 15.86
N ASN A 71 -13.02 1.81 15.28
CA ASN A 71 -13.84 0.85 16.03
C ASN A 71 -13.26 -0.58 15.99
N GLY A 72 -12.16 -0.81 15.30
CA GLY A 72 -11.49 -2.10 15.22
C GLY A 72 -12.25 -3.17 14.42
N ILE A 73 -13.00 -2.74 13.38
CA ILE A 73 -13.85 -3.61 12.56
C ILE A 73 -13.28 -3.74 11.14
N ALA A 74 -13.09 -4.96 10.68
CA ALA A 74 -12.85 -5.24 9.27
C ALA A 74 -14.20 -5.28 8.53
N LEU A 75 -14.57 -4.17 7.88
CA LEU A 75 -15.83 -4.06 7.13
C LEU A 75 -15.86 -5.01 5.95
N THR A 76 -14.71 -5.16 5.27
CA THR A 76 -14.48 -6.18 4.24
C THR A 76 -13.05 -6.71 4.36
N GLY A 77 -12.81 -7.92 3.90
CA GLY A 77 -11.47 -8.53 3.90
C GLY A 77 -10.71 -8.45 2.57
N GLY A 78 -11.21 -7.71 1.58
CA GLY A 78 -10.60 -7.69 0.25
C GLY A 78 -10.53 -9.09 -0.37
N ALA A 79 -9.32 -9.61 -0.60
CA ALA A 79 -9.13 -10.97 -1.11
C ALA A 79 -9.58 -12.08 -0.12
N LEU A 80 -9.77 -11.75 1.15
CA LEU A 80 -10.28 -12.67 2.18
C LEU A 80 -11.80 -12.53 2.27
N THR A 81 -12.51 -13.10 1.31
CA THR A 81 -13.95 -12.90 1.09
C THR A 81 -14.85 -13.36 2.25
N TYR A 82 -14.33 -14.20 3.16
CA TYR A 82 -15.01 -14.64 4.38
C TYR A 82 -15.02 -13.61 5.51
N ILE A 83 -14.31 -12.47 5.36
CA ILE A 83 -14.31 -11.38 6.34
C ILE A 83 -15.36 -10.34 5.93
N GLN A 84 -16.40 -10.20 6.73
CA GLN A 84 -17.48 -9.24 6.55
C GLN A 84 -17.91 -8.70 7.92
N GLU A 85 -17.75 -7.38 8.14
CA GLU A 85 -18.12 -6.69 9.39
C GLU A 85 -17.56 -7.37 10.65
N GLU A 86 -16.35 -7.92 10.56
CA GLU A 86 -15.71 -8.68 11.63
C GLU A 86 -15.09 -7.76 12.68
N PRO A 87 -15.45 -7.86 13.98
CA PRO A 87 -14.93 -7.03 15.07
C PRO A 87 -13.56 -7.55 15.54
N VAL A 88 -12.56 -7.53 14.66
CA VAL A 88 -11.24 -8.16 14.84
C VAL A 88 -10.53 -7.66 16.09
N GLU A 89 -10.55 -6.36 16.37
CA GLU A 89 -9.91 -5.79 17.56
C GLU A 89 -10.51 -6.38 18.84
N LYS A 90 -11.85 -6.42 18.93
CA LYS A 90 -12.54 -6.96 20.09
C LYS A 90 -12.23 -8.44 20.29
N VAL A 91 -12.38 -9.23 19.23
CA VAL A 91 -12.14 -10.69 19.30
C VAL A 91 -10.71 -10.99 19.75
N LEU A 92 -9.71 -10.32 19.18
CA LEU A 92 -8.32 -10.58 19.54
C LEU A 92 -7.96 -10.01 20.90
N SER A 93 -8.48 -8.85 21.30
CA SER A 93 -8.23 -8.31 22.63
C SER A 93 -8.83 -9.18 23.74
N GLU A 94 -10.02 -9.76 23.53
CA GLU A 94 -10.61 -10.75 24.46
C GLU A 94 -9.81 -12.06 24.49
N ARG A 95 -9.28 -12.51 23.35
CA ARG A 95 -8.51 -13.76 23.21
C ARG A 95 -7.15 -13.71 23.88
N TYR A 96 -6.43 -12.58 23.74
CA TYR A 96 -5.06 -12.43 24.20
C TYR A 96 -4.89 -11.56 25.44
N GLY A 97 -5.91 -10.81 25.83
CA GLY A 97 -5.86 -9.94 27.01
C GLY A 97 -4.97 -8.70 26.84
N VAL A 98 -4.68 -8.28 25.60
CA VAL A 98 -3.81 -7.15 25.29
C VAL A 98 -4.49 -6.15 24.35
N PRO A 99 -4.03 -4.88 24.28
CA PRO A 99 -4.49 -3.92 23.29
C PRO A 99 -4.25 -4.43 21.88
N VAL A 100 -5.23 -4.18 21.00
CA VAL A 100 -5.15 -4.52 19.56
C VAL A 100 -5.40 -3.28 18.75
N TRP A 101 -4.76 -3.18 17.59
CA TRP A 101 -5.05 -2.18 16.57
C TRP A 101 -5.06 -2.86 15.20
N ILE A 102 -5.99 -2.44 14.32
CA ILE A 102 -6.10 -2.93 12.95
C ILE A 102 -6.17 -1.78 11.95
N GLY A 103 -5.62 -1.98 10.76
CA GLY A 103 -5.71 -1.01 9.68
C GLY A 103 -5.52 -1.63 8.30
N ASN A 104 -5.91 -0.86 7.27
CA ASN A 104 -5.69 -1.25 5.88
C ASN A 104 -4.19 -1.29 5.53
N ASP A 105 -3.78 -2.21 4.66
CA ASP A 105 -2.39 -2.47 4.27
C ASP A 105 -1.69 -1.24 3.67
N ALA A 106 -2.28 -0.55 2.70
CA ALA A 106 -1.69 0.64 2.12
C ALA A 106 -1.60 1.81 3.14
N LYS A 107 -2.59 1.90 4.05
CA LYS A 107 -2.59 2.89 5.13
C LYS A 107 -1.54 2.57 6.18
N CYS A 108 -1.30 1.30 6.48
CA CYS A 108 -0.18 0.88 7.31
C CYS A 108 1.15 1.28 6.66
N ALA A 109 1.34 0.99 5.36
CA ALA A 109 2.56 1.40 4.66
C ALA A 109 2.80 2.92 4.74
N GLY A 110 1.75 3.72 4.50
CA GLY A 110 1.84 5.18 4.66
C GLY A 110 2.13 5.62 6.09
N SER A 111 1.57 4.93 7.09
CA SER A 111 1.82 5.18 8.51
C SER A 111 3.29 4.99 8.89
N ALA A 112 3.96 3.98 8.33
CA ALA A 112 5.40 3.79 8.55
C ALA A 112 6.20 5.00 8.07
N GLU A 113 5.87 5.51 6.89
CA GLU A 113 6.57 6.65 6.28
C GLU A 113 6.34 7.95 7.06
N VAL A 114 5.15 8.18 7.56
CA VAL A 114 4.84 9.34 8.43
C VAL A 114 5.53 9.23 9.79
N GLY A 115 5.50 8.05 10.38
CA GLY A 115 6.06 7.87 11.72
C GLY A 115 7.58 7.93 11.73
N TYR A 116 8.23 7.32 10.75
CA TYR A 116 9.67 7.05 10.84
C TYR A 116 10.43 7.23 9.52
N GLY A 117 9.75 7.36 8.38
CA GLY A 117 10.34 7.29 7.05
C GLY A 117 10.34 8.62 6.29
N ALA A 118 10.15 8.52 4.99
CA ALA A 118 10.30 9.60 4.01
C ALA A 118 9.30 10.77 4.20
N LEU A 119 8.21 10.57 4.94
CA LEU A 119 7.14 11.56 5.16
C LEU A 119 7.12 12.15 6.59
N LYS A 120 8.09 11.79 7.44
CA LYS A 120 8.09 12.21 8.86
C LYS A 120 8.18 13.72 9.08
N ASP A 121 8.74 14.47 8.12
CA ASP A 121 9.02 15.90 8.25
C ASP A 121 7.96 16.80 7.62
N VAL A 122 6.89 16.24 7.04
CA VAL A 122 5.82 16.96 6.35
C VAL A 122 4.46 16.74 7.03
N GLN A 123 3.52 17.67 6.84
CA GLN A 123 2.17 17.58 7.42
C GLN A 123 1.21 16.85 6.49
N ASP A 124 1.15 17.32 5.24
CA ASP A 124 0.21 16.82 4.24
C ASP A 124 0.96 16.11 3.12
N SER A 125 0.65 14.84 2.90
CA SER A 125 1.36 14.00 1.94
C SER A 125 0.49 12.83 1.47
N VAL A 126 0.96 12.15 0.42
CA VAL A 126 0.35 10.90 -0.04
C VAL A 126 1.45 9.86 -0.26
N ALA A 127 1.22 8.66 0.25
CA ALA A 127 1.98 7.48 -0.14
C ALA A 127 1.22 6.70 -1.22
N ILE A 128 1.88 6.35 -2.31
CA ILE A 128 1.37 5.50 -3.39
C ILE A 128 2.16 4.20 -3.38
N ILE A 129 1.48 3.08 -3.26
CA ILE A 129 2.10 1.75 -3.15
C ILE A 129 1.91 0.99 -4.46
N LEU A 130 2.99 0.83 -5.22
CA LEU A 130 3.01 0.12 -6.50
C LEU A 130 3.30 -1.36 -6.26
N GLY A 131 2.25 -2.15 -6.11
CA GLY A 131 2.31 -3.60 -5.96
C GLY A 131 1.75 -4.33 -7.17
N THR A 132 1.08 -5.47 -6.96
CA THR A 132 0.27 -6.15 -7.99
C THR A 132 -0.79 -5.19 -8.55
N GLY A 133 -1.45 -4.44 -7.66
CA GLY A 133 -2.27 -3.29 -7.98
C GLY A 133 -1.63 -2.00 -7.47
N ILE A 134 -2.47 -1.02 -7.15
CA ILE A 134 -2.05 0.25 -6.56
C ILE A 134 -2.80 0.45 -5.25
N GLY A 135 -2.07 0.77 -4.20
CA GLY A 135 -2.63 1.23 -2.94
C GLY A 135 -2.31 2.71 -2.70
N GLY A 136 -3.04 3.34 -1.80
CA GLY A 136 -2.81 4.71 -1.43
C GLY A 136 -3.08 5.01 0.04
N CYS A 137 -2.33 5.96 0.58
CA CYS A 137 -2.53 6.49 1.91
C CYS A 137 -2.48 8.01 1.85
N LEU A 138 -3.62 8.65 2.10
CA LEU A 138 -3.70 10.10 2.27
C LEU A 138 -3.34 10.45 3.71
N ILE A 139 -2.42 11.37 3.87
CA ILE A 139 -1.94 11.86 5.15
C ILE A 139 -2.27 13.35 5.24
N LYS A 140 -2.92 13.74 6.33
CA LYS A 140 -3.24 15.12 6.65
C LYS A 140 -2.89 15.40 8.11
N ASP A 141 -2.22 16.53 8.36
CA ASP A 141 -1.76 16.93 9.70
C ASP A 141 -0.95 15.79 10.38
N LYS A 142 -0.06 15.13 9.64
CA LYS A 142 0.73 13.94 10.06
C LYS A 142 -0.09 12.71 10.48
N LYS A 143 -1.36 12.65 10.14
CA LYS A 143 -2.23 11.51 10.45
C LYS A 143 -2.80 10.91 9.19
N VAL A 144 -2.98 9.60 9.21
CA VAL A 144 -3.71 8.91 8.14
C VAL A 144 -5.14 9.44 8.11
N HIS A 145 -5.53 9.98 6.95
CA HIS A 145 -6.89 10.43 6.72
C HIS A 145 -7.74 9.29 6.18
N ASN A 146 -8.57 8.69 7.04
CA ASN A 146 -9.39 7.55 6.67
C ASN A 146 -10.65 7.93 5.88
N GLY A 147 -11.12 9.18 6.02
CA GLY A 147 -12.43 9.60 5.52
C GLY A 147 -13.57 8.94 6.29
N ARG A 148 -14.80 9.42 6.07
CA ARG A 148 -15.97 8.97 6.84
C ARG A 148 -16.36 7.50 6.63
N ARG A 149 -15.94 6.90 5.50
CA ARG A 149 -16.23 5.51 5.13
C ARG A 149 -14.96 4.67 5.01
N PHE A 150 -13.88 5.12 5.60
CA PHE A 150 -12.56 4.46 5.60
C PHE A 150 -11.95 4.23 4.21
N SER A 151 -12.47 4.90 3.17
CA SER A 151 -12.03 4.77 1.77
C SER A 151 -11.23 5.98 1.26
N ALA A 152 -10.91 6.97 2.12
CA ALA A 152 -10.05 8.06 1.67
C ALA A 152 -8.65 7.55 1.33
N GLY A 153 -8.10 8.03 0.23
CA GLY A 153 -6.80 7.57 -0.26
C GLY A 153 -6.85 6.29 -1.11
N GLU A 154 -8.03 5.71 -1.39
CA GLU A 154 -8.19 4.58 -2.30
C GLU A 154 -7.96 5.01 -3.76
N VAL A 155 -6.71 5.35 -4.05
CA VAL A 155 -6.29 5.85 -5.37
C VAL A 155 -6.45 4.81 -6.48
N SER A 156 -6.49 3.53 -6.13
CA SER A 156 -6.80 2.43 -7.04
C SER A 156 -8.09 2.64 -7.83
N CYS A 157 -9.05 3.36 -7.23
CA CYS A 157 -10.36 3.66 -7.80
C CYS A 157 -10.39 4.92 -8.68
N LEU A 158 -9.27 5.61 -8.88
CA LEU A 158 -9.20 6.73 -9.81
C LEU A 158 -9.30 6.24 -11.25
N TYR A 159 -10.14 6.90 -12.06
CA TYR A 159 -10.15 6.64 -13.50
C TYR A 159 -8.94 7.28 -14.18
N THR A 160 -8.32 6.52 -15.07
CA THR A 160 -7.12 6.93 -15.84
C THR A 160 -7.45 7.33 -17.27
N ASN A 161 -8.69 7.10 -17.71
CA ASN A 161 -9.16 7.49 -19.04
C ASN A 161 -10.57 8.11 -18.98
N ASN A 162 -10.96 8.77 -20.06
CA ASN A 162 -12.28 9.38 -20.23
C ASN A 162 -13.17 8.56 -21.19
N ALA A 163 -12.99 7.23 -21.22
CA ALA A 163 -13.79 6.36 -22.10
C ALA A 163 -15.27 6.39 -21.70
N TYR A 164 -16.14 6.33 -22.71
CA TYR A 164 -17.59 6.23 -22.52
C TYR A 164 -18.13 5.03 -23.31
N PRO A 165 -18.92 4.16 -22.68
CA PRO A 165 -19.20 4.12 -21.23
C PRO A 165 -17.95 3.79 -20.41
N ALA A 166 -17.90 4.31 -19.18
CA ALA A 166 -16.84 3.97 -18.26
C ALA A 166 -16.96 2.50 -17.81
N ASP A 167 -15.85 1.80 -17.75
CA ASP A 167 -15.76 0.45 -17.20
C ASP A 167 -14.60 0.34 -16.18
N TYR A 168 -14.56 -0.77 -15.45
CA TYR A 168 -13.56 -0.96 -14.39
C TYR A 168 -12.12 -1.10 -14.93
N HIS A 169 -11.90 -1.41 -16.21
CA HIS A 169 -10.57 -1.45 -16.80
C HIS A 169 -9.93 -0.06 -16.92
N GLY A 170 -10.75 1.00 -16.87
CA GLY A 170 -10.27 2.37 -16.80
C GLY A 170 -9.76 2.80 -15.44
N LEU A 171 -9.92 2.01 -14.39
CA LEU A 171 -9.42 2.32 -13.06
C LEU A 171 -7.89 2.21 -12.99
N TRP A 172 -7.28 3.05 -12.17
CA TRP A 172 -5.83 3.07 -12.00
C TRP A 172 -5.25 1.73 -11.51
N ALA A 173 -6.02 0.98 -10.72
CA ALA A 173 -5.66 -0.36 -10.29
C ALA A 173 -5.26 -1.30 -11.44
N PHE A 174 -5.90 -1.16 -12.59
CA PHE A 174 -5.68 -2.05 -13.76
C PHE A 174 -4.65 -1.51 -14.75
N THR A 175 -4.33 -0.22 -14.69
CA THR A 175 -3.48 0.44 -15.71
C THR A 175 -2.04 0.65 -15.28
N SER A 176 -1.71 0.57 -13.99
CA SER A 176 -0.42 1.06 -13.49
C SER A 176 0.15 0.27 -12.32
N GLY A 177 -0.14 -0.94 -12.05
CA GLY A 177 0.65 -1.79 -11.16
C GLY A 177 1.83 -2.43 -11.92
N ILE A 178 2.47 -3.42 -11.34
CA ILE A 178 3.52 -4.18 -12.02
C ILE A 178 3.00 -4.82 -13.32
N ALA A 179 1.72 -5.21 -13.35
CA ALA A 179 1.08 -5.74 -14.56
C ALA A 179 0.98 -4.69 -15.67
N GLY A 180 0.67 -3.44 -15.34
CA GLY A 180 0.66 -2.32 -16.29
C GLY A 180 2.04 -2.05 -16.87
N LEU A 181 3.09 -2.05 -16.03
CA LEU A 181 4.47 -1.92 -16.50
C LEU A 181 4.86 -3.07 -17.43
N LEU A 182 4.55 -4.32 -17.05
CA LEU A 182 4.84 -5.49 -17.89
C LEU A 182 4.14 -5.38 -19.25
N GLY A 183 2.85 -5.01 -19.25
CA GLY A 183 2.08 -4.85 -20.50
C GLY A 183 2.68 -3.79 -21.44
N LEU A 184 3.17 -2.67 -20.90
CA LEU A 184 3.88 -1.67 -21.69
C LEU A 184 5.21 -2.19 -22.23
N VAL A 185 6.00 -2.89 -21.41
CA VAL A 185 7.27 -3.49 -21.86
C VAL A 185 7.01 -4.50 -22.98
N GLN A 186 6.03 -5.38 -22.84
CA GLN A 186 5.63 -6.34 -23.89
C GLN A 186 5.22 -5.64 -25.18
N LYS A 187 4.40 -4.57 -25.07
CA LYS A 187 3.99 -3.74 -26.23
C LYS A 187 5.19 -3.15 -26.97
N TYR A 188 6.14 -2.56 -26.25
CA TYR A 188 7.30 -1.90 -26.86
C TYR A 188 8.33 -2.88 -27.41
N LEU A 189 8.51 -4.05 -26.76
CA LEU A 189 9.38 -5.12 -27.24
C LEU A 189 8.74 -5.98 -28.32
N GLU A 190 7.41 -5.85 -28.55
CA GLU A 190 6.64 -6.67 -29.50
C GLU A 190 6.74 -8.17 -29.15
N THR A 191 6.52 -8.53 -27.88
CA THR A 191 6.67 -9.90 -27.35
C THR A 191 5.59 -10.23 -26.33
N ASP A 192 5.25 -11.52 -26.18
CA ASP A 192 4.39 -12.02 -25.12
C ASP A 192 5.20 -12.56 -23.91
N GLU A 193 6.52 -12.38 -23.92
CA GLU A 193 7.41 -12.86 -22.88
C GLU A 193 7.12 -12.13 -21.56
N LYS A 194 7.17 -12.88 -20.44
CA LYS A 194 6.94 -12.32 -19.10
C LYS A 194 8.27 -11.99 -18.45
N TYR A 195 8.43 -10.74 -18.04
CA TYR A 195 9.60 -10.26 -17.32
C TYR A 195 9.24 -9.94 -15.88
N SER A 196 10.15 -10.23 -14.96
CA SER A 196 10.07 -9.69 -13.60
C SER A 196 10.37 -8.20 -13.58
N GLY A 197 9.95 -7.50 -12.51
CA GLY A 197 10.34 -6.11 -12.31
C GLY A 197 11.87 -5.91 -12.32
N GLU A 198 12.63 -6.85 -11.74
CA GLU A 198 14.11 -6.83 -11.73
C GLU A 198 14.67 -6.89 -13.15
N GLN A 199 14.22 -7.85 -13.97
CA GLN A 199 14.64 -7.99 -15.37
C GLN A 199 14.33 -6.73 -16.19
N ILE A 200 13.16 -6.12 -16.00
CA ILE A 200 12.78 -4.88 -16.68
C ILE A 200 13.78 -3.76 -16.35
N PHE A 201 14.10 -3.60 -15.06
CA PHE A 201 15.06 -2.56 -14.67
C PHE A 201 16.51 -2.87 -15.02
N GLU A 202 16.92 -4.14 -15.10
CA GLU A 202 18.21 -4.54 -15.67
C GLU A 202 18.34 -4.13 -17.14
N MET A 203 17.32 -4.43 -17.96
CA MET A 203 17.27 -4.00 -19.36
C MET A 203 17.29 -2.47 -19.49
N ALA A 204 16.53 -1.75 -18.67
CA ALA A 204 16.52 -0.29 -18.69
C ALA A 204 17.86 0.31 -18.30
N ASN A 205 18.49 -0.20 -17.25
CA ASN A 205 19.81 0.26 -16.78
C ASN A 205 20.94 -0.08 -17.76
N SER A 206 20.80 -1.14 -18.58
CA SER A 206 21.72 -1.45 -19.68
C SER A 206 21.50 -0.61 -20.94
N GLY A 207 20.50 0.30 -20.94
CA GLY A 207 20.25 1.24 -22.03
C GLY A 207 19.34 0.71 -23.13
N ASN A 208 18.51 -0.32 -22.87
CA ASN A 208 17.51 -0.77 -23.86
C ASN A 208 16.49 0.32 -24.11
N GLU A 209 16.55 0.94 -25.30
CA GLU A 209 15.74 2.10 -25.68
C GLU A 209 14.22 1.80 -25.66
N LYS A 210 13.80 0.60 -26.10
CA LYS A 210 12.38 0.21 -26.10
C LYS A 210 11.84 0.09 -24.66
N VAL A 211 12.62 -0.51 -23.76
CA VAL A 211 12.25 -0.62 -22.34
C VAL A 211 12.27 0.75 -21.65
N LEU A 212 13.21 1.61 -21.98
CA LEU A 212 13.25 2.99 -21.47
C LEU A 212 12.04 3.80 -21.93
N ALA A 213 11.59 3.62 -23.18
CA ALA A 213 10.37 4.26 -23.69
C ALA A 213 9.10 3.73 -22.98
N ALA A 214 9.02 2.42 -22.73
CA ALA A 214 7.93 1.82 -21.94
C ALA A 214 7.90 2.39 -20.51
N LEU A 215 9.06 2.54 -19.87
CA LEU A 215 9.15 3.15 -18.54
C LEU A 215 8.79 4.64 -18.55
N ASP A 216 9.10 5.38 -19.60
CA ASP A 216 8.69 6.79 -19.73
C ASP A 216 7.17 6.90 -19.83
N GLU A 217 6.50 6.06 -20.62
CA GLU A 217 5.04 6.01 -20.71
C GLU A 217 4.41 5.61 -19.37
N PHE A 218 4.94 4.59 -18.70
CA PHE A 218 4.49 4.17 -17.38
C PHE A 218 4.60 5.28 -16.33
N CYS A 219 5.76 5.94 -16.26
CA CYS A 219 5.99 7.04 -15.34
C CYS A 219 5.14 8.26 -15.64
N PHE A 220 4.82 8.50 -16.92
CA PHE A 220 3.89 9.56 -17.31
C PHE A 220 2.47 9.30 -16.79
N TYR A 221 1.97 8.07 -16.86
CA TYR A 221 0.65 7.74 -16.31
C TYR A 221 0.59 7.92 -14.80
N ILE A 222 1.65 7.55 -14.08
CA ILE A 222 1.76 7.83 -12.64
C ILE A 222 1.77 9.35 -12.40
N ALA A 223 2.60 10.08 -13.13
CA ALA A 223 2.75 11.53 -12.99
C ALA A 223 1.43 12.29 -13.19
N LEU A 224 0.58 11.86 -14.14
CA LEU A 224 -0.75 12.43 -14.36
C LEU A 224 -1.63 12.30 -13.10
N GLN A 225 -1.62 11.14 -12.46
CA GLN A 225 -2.42 10.95 -11.24
C GLN A 225 -1.85 11.74 -10.06
N LEU A 226 -0.54 11.80 -9.92
CA LEU A 226 0.08 12.65 -8.89
C LEU A 226 -0.28 14.13 -9.10
N TYR A 227 -0.32 14.60 -10.36
CA TYR A 227 -0.75 15.96 -10.69
C TYR A 227 -2.21 16.20 -10.29
N ASN A 228 -3.12 15.27 -10.61
CA ASN A 228 -4.53 15.36 -10.24
C ASN A 228 -4.72 15.40 -8.72
N ILE A 229 -3.99 14.56 -7.99
CA ILE A 229 -4.01 14.52 -6.53
C ILE A 229 -3.45 15.83 -5.97
N GLN A 230 -2.34 16.33 -6.50
CA GLN A 230 -1.77 17.62 -6.09
C GLN A 230 -2.74 18.79 -6.29
N ALA A 231 -3.50 18.80 -7.39
CA ALA A 231 -4.48 19.84 -7.69
C ALA A 231 -5.66 19.86 -6.68
N ILE A 232 -5.94 18.74 -6.02
CA ILE A 232 -7.03 18.62 -5.04
C ILE A 232 -6.55 18.92 -3.62
N PHE A 233 -5.35 18.45 -3.25
CA PHE A 233 -4.91 18.40 -1.85
C PHE A 233 -3.81 19.40 -1.50
N ASP A 234 -3.10 19.95 -2.49
CA ASP A 234 -1.96 20.87 -2.29
C ASP A 234 -0.94 20.34 -1.27
N LEU A 235 -0.41 19.19 -1.56
CA LEU A 235 0.46 18.40 -0.68
C LEU A 235 1.89 18.98 -0.63
N GLU A 236 2.65 18.60 0.40
CA GLU A 236 4.07 18.93 0.56
C GLU A 236 4.99 17.86 -0.09
N LYS A 237 4.57 16.61 -0.15
CA LYS A 237 5.40 15.50 -0.66
C LYS A 237 4.59 14.28 -1.08
N PHE A 238 5.09 13.55 -2.08
CA PHE A 238 4.65 12.19 -2.41
C PHE A 238 5.73 11.17 -2.05
N ALA A 239 5.33 10.00 -1.53
CA ALA A 239 6.20 8.85 -1.37
C ALA A 239 5.70 7.67 -2.22
N ILE A 240 6.60 7.03 -2.98
CA ILE A 240 6.29 5.89 -3.83
C ILE A 240 6.86 4.62 -3.16
N GLY A 241 5.97 3.70 -2.81
CA GLY A 241 6.30 2.40 -2.21
C GLY A 241 6.07 1.24 -3.15
N GLY A 242 6.22 0.04 -2.63
CA GLY A 242 6.11 -1.22 -3.36
C GLY A 242 7.46 -1.70 -3.93
N GLY A 243 7.49 -2.93 -4.44
CA GLY A 243 8.74 -3.61 -4.81
C GLY A 243 9.61 -2.86 -5.80
N ILE A 244 8.99 -2.24 -6.83
CA ILE A 244 9.73 -1.53 -7.88
C ILE A 244 10.20 -0.13 -7.46
N SER A 245 9.69 0.43 -6.36
CA SER A 245 10.10 1.75 -5.88
C SER A 245 11.54 1.81 -5.39
N ALA A 246 12.16 0.64 -5.14
CA ALA A 246 13.57 0.53 -4.80
C ALA A 246 14.51 0.92 -5.95
N GLN A 247 13.98 1.07 -7.17
CA GLN A 247 14.75 1.42 -8.36
C GLN A 247 14.88 2.95 -8.50
N PRO A 248 16.09 3.52 -8.34
CA PRO A 248 16.27 4.98 -8.42
C PRO A 248 15.84 5.56 -9.77
N LEU A 249 15.98 4.78 -10.85
CA LEU A 249 15.54 5.18 -12.19
C LEU A 249 14.04 5.44 -12.25
N LEU A 250 13.21 4.63 -11.55
CA LEU A 250 11.76 4.83 -11.50
C LEU A 250 11.41 6.19 -10.89
N ILE A 251 11.95 6.47 -9.69
CA ILE A 251 11.67 7.72 -8.97
C ILE A 251 12.14 8.93 -9.78
N LYS A 252 13.33 8.83 -10.40
CA LYS A 252 13.85 9.87 -11.29
C LYS A 252 12.89 10.15 -12.45
N LYS A 253 12.46 9.10 -13.18
CA LYS A 253 11.56 9.25 -14.33
C LYS A 253 10.18 9.76 -13.92
N ILE A 254 9.61 9.32 -12.79
CA ILE A 254 8.35 9.88 -12.28
C ILE A 254 8.50 11.38 -12.04
N ASN A 255 9.55 11.83 -11.33
CA ASN A 255 9.80 13.26 -11.08
C ASN A 255 9.95 14.06 -12.37
N GLU A 256 10.68 13.52 -13.36
CA GLU A 256 10.88 14.16 -14.66
C GLU A 256 9.56 14.37 -15.41
N GLN A 257 8.70 13.33 -15.46
CA GLN A 257 7.39 13.43 -16.10
C GLN A 257 6.44 14.35 -15.32
N TYR A 258 6.43 14.24 -13.99
CA TYR A 258 5.58 15.03 -13.11
C TYR A 258 5.86 16.53 -13.24
N LYS A 259 7.12 16.95 -13.21
CA LYS A 259 7.51 18.36 -13.33
C LYS A 259 7.12 18.97 -14.67
N LYS A 260 7.08 18.20 -15.75
CA LYS A 260 6.67 18.67 -17.10
C LYS A 260 5.18 19.04 -17.19
N LEU A 261 4.34 18.54 -16.28
CA LEU A 261 2.89 18.79 -16.30
C LEU A 261 2.52 20.18 -15.77
N PHE A 262 3.40 20.85 -15.04
CA PHE A 262 3.09 22.12 -14.40
C PHE A 262 3.28 23.31 -15.36
N ILE A 263 2.23 24.12 -15.44
CA ILE A 263 2.19 25.32 -16.27
C ILE A 263 2.58 26.53 -15.39
N PRO A 264 3.62 27.31 -15.74
CA PRO A 264 4.16 28.35 -14.86
C PRO A 264 3.16 29.45 -14.44
N VAL A 265 2.11 29.68 -15.26
CA VAL A 265 1.10 30.71 -14.98
C VAL A 265 0.04 30.30 -13.95
N PHE A 266 -0.09 29.00 -13.66
CA PHE A 266 -1.00 28.52 -12.64
C PHE A 266 -0.34 28.54 -11.24
N PRO A 267 -1.14 28.66 -10.16
CA PRO A 267 -0.62 28.69 -8.78
C PRO A 267 -0.06 27.33 -8.34
N LEU A 268 -0.51 26.25 -8.96
CA LEU A 268 -0.09 24.89 -8.61
C LEU A 268 1.41 24.70 -8.82
N ARG A 269 2.08 24.06 -7.87
CA ARG A 269 3.52 23.80 -7.90
C ARG A 269 3.82 22.32 -7.73
N PRO A 270 4.86 21.81 -8.40
CA PRO A 270 5.33 20.45 -8.15
C PRO A 270 5.96 20.35 -6.76
N VAL A 271 5.75 19.22 -6.13
CA VAL A 271 6.43 18.83 -4.87
C VAL A 271 7.34 17.64 -5.13
N ASP A 272 8.19 17.31 -4.17
CA ASP A 272 9.10 16.19 -4.30
C ASP A 272 8.36 14.85 -4.30
N VAL A 273 8.75 13.98 -5.21
CA VAL A 273 8.35 12.57 -5.25
C VAL A 273 9.56 11.73 -4.83
N VAL A 274 9.44 11.02 -3.72
CA VAL A 274 10.52 10.24 -3.12
C VAL A 274 10.17 8.76 -3.04
N ALA A 275 11.18 7.89 -2.83
CA ALA A 275 10.91 6.48 -2.51
C ALA A 275 10.53 6.33 -1.04
N CYS A 276 9.63 5.37 -0.73
CA CYS A 276 9.39 4.90 0.63
C CYS A 276 10.64 4.20 1.18
N GLU A 277 10.86 4.33 2.49
CA GLU A 277 12.06 3.78 3.15
C GLU A 277 11.90 2.30 3.54
N PHE A 278 10.69 1.87 3.98
CA PHE A 278 10.49 0.59 4.67
C PHE A 278 10.19 -0.61 3.77
N ARG A 279 9.91 -0.40 2.49
CA ARG A 279 9.76 -1.47 1.50
C ARG A 279 8.83 -2.61 1.98
N ASN A 280 9.37 -3.84 2.08
CA ASN A 280 8.61 -5.04 2.45
C ASN A 280 8.17 -5.08 3.93
N ASP A 281 8.78 -4.27 4.80
CA ASP A 281 8.44 -4.18 6.22
C ASP A 281 7.46 -3.03 6.52
N ALA A 282 7.10 -2.22 5.51
CA ALA A 282 6.28 -1.02 5.69
C ALA A 282 4.97 -1.28 6.43
N ASN A 283 4.24 -2.35 6.05
CA ASN A 283 2.97 -2.69 6.67
C ASN A 283 3.13 -3.06 8.15
N LEU A 284 4.15 -3.85 8.47
CA LEU A 284 4.45 -4.27 9.85
C LEU A 284 4.84 -3.07 10.73
N ILE A 285 5.73 -2.22 10.21
CA ILE A 285 6.22 -1.02 10.92
C ILE A 285 5.10 -0.01 11.10
N GLY A 286 4.26 0.19 10.08
CA GLY A 286 3.15 1.13 10.16
C GLY A 286 2.04 0.67 11.11
N ALA A 287 1.69 -0.60 11.10
CA ALA A 287 0.76 -1.15 12.08
C ALA A 287 1.29 -1.00 13.51
N TYR A 288 2.56 -1.31 13.73
CA TYR A 288 3.24 -1.09 15.01
C TYR A 288 3.20 0.39 15.45
N TYR A 289 3.52 1.33 14.56
CA TYR A 289 3.45 2.77 14.83
C TYR A 289 2.05 3.22 15.28
N GLN A 290 1.02 2.73 14.62
CA GLN A 290 -0.37 3.09 14.93
C GLN A 290 -0.79 2.51 16.30
N LEU A 291 -0.40 1.29 16.63
CA LEU A 291 -0.66 0.71 17.94
C LEU A 291 0.03 1.51 19.04
N GLN A 292 1.31 1.87 18.87
CA GLN A 292 2.03 2.71 19.85
C GLN A 292 1.31 4.06 20.04
N THR A 293 0.89 4.69 18.95
CA THR A 293 0.16 5.97 19.00
C THR A 293 -1.16 5.83 19.77
N LYS A 294 -1.90 4.73 19.55
CA LYS A 294 -3.13 4.42 20.27
C LYS A 294 -2.86 4.23 21.77
N MET A 295 -1.84 3.47 22.14
CA MET A 295 -1.49 3.20 23.54
C MET A 295 -1.11 4.47 24.31
N VAL A 296 -0.34 5.37 23.69
CA VAL A 296 0.03 6.67 24.29
C VAL A 296 -1.17 7.60 24.47
N SER A 297 -2.17 7.54 23.59
CA SER A 297 -3.36 8.41 23.66
C SER A 297 -4.37 7.97 24.73
N VAL A 298 -4.25 6.78 25.29
CA VAL A 298 -5.14 6.23 26.33
C VAL A 298 -4.59 6.46 27.75
N CYS A 299 -3.29 6.79 27.89
CA CYS A 299 -2.67 7.19 29.14
C CYS A 299 -2.80 8.69 29.37
#